data_09fddf5639de0a5ccc6a5c3c65fb6b6c
#
_entry.id   09fddf5639de0a5ccc6a5c3c65fb6b6c
#
_cell.length_a   1.000
_cell.length_b   1.000
_cell.length_c   1.000
_cell.angle_alpha   90.00
_cell.angle_beta   90.00
_cell.angle_gamma   90.00
#
_symmetry.space_group_name_H-M   'P 1'
#
loop_
_entity.id
_entity.type
_entity.pdbx_description
1 polymer ?
#
loop_
_entity_poly.entity_id
_entity_poly.type
_entity_poly.pdbx_seq_one_letter_code
_entity_poly.pdbx_strand_id
1 'polypeptide(L)'
;MRKRLRWHYRSRREPLIAFSNRHFYDDDLVTFPSPDDLDGSTAVRFVHVPEGRWRSKAGFNPIEAKRTAELVLEHIQRHGSRSLGVITFNLRQQLAVLDELTELRKNRPDLEPFFCEDRGGRF
;
A
#
# COMPACT_ATOMS: atom_id res chain seq x y z
N MET A 1 -26.22 14.49 -22.99
CA MET A 1 -26.16 13.04 -22.78
C MET A 1 -24.84 12.68 -22.14
N ARG A 2 -24.81 12.26 -20.87
CA ARG A 2 -23.56 11.83 -20.20
C ARG A 2 -23.31 10.36 -20.55
N LYS A 3 -22.22 10.07 -21.26
CA LYS A 3 -21.77 8.70 -21.51
C LYS A 3 -20.88 8.27 -20.33
N ARG A 4 -21.23 7.19 -19.64
CA ARG A 4 -20.40 6.54 -18.62
C ARG A 4 -19.47 5.55 -19.31
N LEU A 5 -18.20 5.52 -18.87
CA LEU A 5 -17.28 4.43 -19.22
C LEU A 5 -17.75 3.16 -18.49
N ARG A 6 -18.00 2.09 -19.24
CA ARG A 6 -18.44 0.80 -18.68
C ARG A 6 -17.34 -0.24 -18.61
N TRP A 7 -16.17 0.04 -19.19
CA TRP A 7 -15.08 -0.91 -19.27
C TRP A 7 -13.92 -0.44 -18.40
N HIS A 8 -13.47 -1.31 -17.50
CA HIS A 8 -12.27 -1.08 -16.68
C HIS A 8 -11.15 -2.01 -17.12
N TYR A 9 -10.03 -1.46 -17.55
CA TYR A 9 -8.86 -2.21 -18.07
C TYR A 9 -7.56 -1.98 -17.29
N ARG A 10 -7.54 -0.97 -16.41
CA ARG A 10 -6.30 -0.55 -15.73
C ARG A 10 -5.89 -1.49 -14.60
N SER A 11 -6.84 -1.98 -13.82
CA SER A 11 -6.56 -2.92 -12.75
C SER A 11 -6.40 -4.32 -13.33
N ARG A 12 -5.23 -4.90 -13.18
CA ARG A 12 -4.94 -6.27 -13.62
C ARG A 12 -5.64 -7.34 -12.78
N ARG A 13 -6.14 -6.96 -11.61
CA ARG A 13 -6.84 -7.84 -10.68
C ARG A 13 -8.17 -7.22 -10.29
N GLU A 14 -9.22 -8.00 -10.39
CA GLU A 14 -10.60 -7.57 -10.12
C GLU A 14 -10.79 -7.01 -8.69
N PRO A 15 -10.23 -7.61 -7.61
CA PRO A 15 -10.39 -7.09 -6.26
C PRO A 15 -9.92 -5.64 -6.07
N LEU A 16 -9.01 -5.15 -6.90
CA LEU A 16 -8.52 -3.75 -6.83
C LEU A 16 -9.58 -2.72 -7.22
N ILE A 17 -10.54 -3.09 -8.06
CA ILE A 17 -11.62 -2.20 -8.52
C ILE A 17 -12.98 -2.54 -7.93
N ALA A 18 -13.13 -3.74 -7.34
CA ALA A 18 -14.40 -4.25 -6.84
C ALA A 18 -15.08 -3.29 -5.85
N PHE A 19 -14.30 -2.72 -4.90
CA PHE A 19 -14.83 -1.74 -3.96
C PHE A 19 -15.39 -0.51 -4.69
N SER A 20 -14.63 0.05 -5.62
CA SER A 20 -15.06 1.25 -6.37
C SER A 20 -16.24 0.92 -7.28
N ASN A 21 -16.24 -0.26 -7.91
CA ASN A 21 -17.35 -0.71 -8.76
C ASN A 21 -18.65 -0.73 -7.96
N ARG A 22 -18.64 -1.39 -6.81
CA ARG A 22 -19.80 -1.51 -5.94
C ARG A 22 -20.30 -0.17 -5.38
N HIS A 23 -19.39 0.72 -4.94
CA HIS A 23 -19.79 1.93 -4.21
C HIS A 23 -19.98 3.18 -5.07
N PHE A 24 -19.41 3.23 -6.27
CA PHE A 24 -19.41 4.43 -7.11
C PHE A 24 -19.95 4.20 -8.52
N TYR A 25 -20.04 2.95 -8.95
CA TYR A 25 -20.44 2.59 -10.31
C TYR A 25 -21.62 1.63 -10.36
N ASP A 26 -22.27 1.37 -9.22
CA ASP A 26 -23.47 0.51 -9.11
C ASP A 26 -23.27 -0.89 -9.73
N ASP A 27 -22.03 -1.43 -9.62
CA ASP A 27 -21.60 -2.68 -10.27
C ASP A 27 -21.72 -2.69 -11.81
N ASP A 28 -21.84 -1.51 -12.45
CA ASP A 28 -22.01 -1.37 -13.91
C ASP A 28 -20.69 -1.43 -14.70
N LEU A 29 -19.52 -1.47 -14.00
CA LEU A 29 -18.24 -1.64 -14.66
C LEU A 29 -17.99 -3.09 -15.03
N VAL A 30 -17.77 -3.33 -16.31
CA VAL A 30 -17.31 -4.62 -16.80
C VAL A 30 -15.81 -4.76 -16.48
N THR A 31 -15.47 -5.75 -15.66
CA THR A 31 -14.12 -6.11 -15.28
C THR A 31 -13.71 -7.41 -15.98
N PHE A 32 -12.39 -7.61 -16.11
CA PHE A 32 -11.85 -8.85 -16.65
C PHE A 32 -11.24 -9.64 -15.49
N PRO A 33 -11.73 -10.84 -15.16
CA PRO A 33 -11.09 -11.70 -14.20
C PRO A 33 -9.69 -12.05 -14.68
N SER A 34 -8.72 -11.96 -13.77
CA SER A 34 -7.35 -12.38 -14.04
C SER A 34 -7.15 -13.84 -13.67
N PRO A 35 -6.37 -14.61 -14.42
CA PRO A 35 -5.94 -15.94 -14.01
C PRO A 35 -5.28 -15.96 -12.61
N ASP A 36 -4.60 -14.89 -12.25
CA ASP A 36 -3.98 -14.71 -10.93
C ASP A 36 -5.01 -14.56 -9.78
N ASP A 37 -6.27 -14.31 -10.07
CA ASP A 37 -7.32 -14.25 -9.05
C ASP A 37 -7.74 -15.65 -8.59
N LEU A 38 -7.34 -16.70 -9.31
CA LEU A 38 -7.61 -18.10 -9.02
C LEU A 38 -6.56 -18.74 -8.08
N ASP A 39 -5.41 -18.11 -7.90
CA ASP A 39 -4.31 -18.65 -7.08
C ASP A 39 -4.47 -18.42 -5.57
N GLY A 40 -5.58 -17.81 -5.12
CA GLY A 40 -5.86 -17.50 -3.72
C GLY A 40 -5.01 -16.35 -3.16
N SER A 41 -4.18 -15.72 -3.97
CA SER A 41 -3.42 -14.56 -3.52
C SER A 41 -4.32 -13.33 -3.43
N THR A 42 -4.38 -12.71 -2.26
CA THR A 42 -5.18 -11.51 -2.02
C THR A 42 -4.52 -10.29 -2.65
N ALA A 43 -5.17 -9.69 -3.66
CA ALA A 43 -4.73 -8.42 -4.25
C ALA A 43 -4.87 -7.24 -3.27
N VAL A 44 -5.78 -7.36 -2.29
CA VAL A 44 -6.00 -6.38 -1.23
C VAL A 44 -6.00 -7.10 0.10
N ARG A 45 -5.18 -6.63 1.03
CA ARG A 45 -5.10 -7.17 2.39
C ARG A 45 -5.35 -6.06 3.40
N PHE A 46 -6.30 -6.27 4.29
CA PHE A 46 -6.52 -5.41 5.46
C PHE A 46 -5.64 -5.89 6.62
N VAL A 47 -4.86 -4.96 7.19
CA VAL A 47 -4.04 -5.22 8.38
C VAL A 47 -4.56 -4.37 9.52
N HIS A 48 -5.28 -4.99 10.44
CA HIS A 48 -5.78 -4.32 11.64
C HIS A 48 -4.67 -4.14 12.66
N VAL A 49 -4.59 -2.94 13.25
CA VAL A 49 -3.66 -2.58 14.33
C VAL A 49 -4.49 -2.22 15.57
N PRO A 50 -4.86 -3.20 16.41
CA PRO A 50 -5.85 -3.01 17.48
C PRO A 50 -5.39 -2.00 18.54
N GLU A 51 -4.09 -1.85 18.74
CA GLU A 51 -3.50 -0.93 19.70
C GLU A 51 -3.25 0.45 19.12
N GLY A 52 -3.47 0.60 17.80
CA GLY A 52 -3.31 1.86 17.07
C GLY A 52 -4.23 2.94 17.64
N ARG A 53 -3.65 4.06 18.05
CA ARG A 53 -4.40 5.20 18.57
C ARG A 53 -3.95 6.50 17.92
N TRP A 54 -4.89 7.17 17.31
CA TRP A 54 -4.65 8.49 16.76
C TRP A 54 -4.37 9.50 17.86
N ARG A 55 -3.22 10.14 17.83
CA ARG A 55 -2.85 11.22 18.73
C ARG A 55 -3.27 12.57 18.11
N SER A 56 -4.45 13.05 18.41
CA SER A 56 -5.06 14.24 17.78
C SER A 56 -4.18 15.51 17.88
N LYS A 57 -3.53 15.76 19.00
CA LYS A 57 -2.60 16.90 19.17
C LYS A 57 -1.31 16.72 18.33
N ALA A 58 -0.79 15.52 18.24
CA ALA A 58 0.40 15.23 17.47
C ALA A 58 0.09 15.04 15.97
N GLY A 59 -1.13 14.64 15.62
CA GLY A 59 -1.59 14.47 14.26
C GLY A 59 -1.04 13.21 13.57
N PHE A 60 -0.71 12.17 14.34
CA PHE A 60 -0.25 10.87 13.81
C PHE A 60 -0.53 9.71 14.78
N ASN A 61 -0.41 8.49 14.29
CA ASN A 61 -0.51 7.25 15.05
C ASN A 61 0.85 6.53 15.02
N PRO A 62 1.60 6.54 16.13
CA PRO A 62 2.94 5.95 16.15
C PRO A 62 2.94 4.43 15.98
N ILE A 63 1.91 3.73 16.50
CA ILE A 63 1.83 2.27 16.42
C ILE A 63 1.57 1.84 14.97
N GLU A 64 0.69 2.55 14.26
CA GLU A 64 0.48 2.32 12.82
C GLU A 64 1.72 2.68 11.99
N ALA A 65 2.45 3.75 12.35
CA ALA A 65 3.69 4.11 11.70
C ALA A 65 4.72 2.98 11.80
N LYS A 66 4.91 2.44 12.99
CA LYS A 66 5.79 1.29 13.23
C LYS A 66 5.33 0.06 12.42
N ARG A 67 4.03 -0.26 12.49
CA ARG A 67 3.50 -1.41 11.73
C ARG A 67 3.65 -1.23 10.23
N THR A 68 3.50 0.00 9.73
CA THR A 68 3.74 0.31 8.32
C THR A 68 5.20 0.07 7.93
N ALA A 69 6.15 0.51 8.76
CA ALA A 69 7.58 0.26 8.53
C ALA A 69 7.92 -1.24 8.53
N GLU A 70 7.31 -2.04 9.42
CA GLU A 70 7.45 -3.50 9.43
C GLU A 70 6.90 -4.12 8.13
N LEU A 71 5.77 -3.63 7.61
CA LEU A 71 5.20 -4.10 6.35
C LEU A 71 6.09 -3.77 5.15
N VAL A 72 6.75 -2.61 5.16
CA VAL A 72 7.78 -2.26 4.17
C VAL A 72 8.92 -3.27 4.22
N LEU A 73 9.41 -3.60 5.41
CA LEU A 73 10.45 -4.61 5.58
C LEU A 73 10.01 -5.99 5.08
N GLU A 74 8.80 -6.43 5.42
CA GLU A 74 8.23 -7.68 4.90
C GLU A 74 8.19 -7.69 3.37
N HIS A 75 7.81 -6.56 2.74
CA HIS A 75 7.79 -6.44 1.28
C HIS A 75 9.19 -6.56 0.67
N ILE A 76 10.18 -5.87 1.25
CA ILE A 76 11.57 -5.94 0.77
C ILE A 76 12.10 -7.37 0.81
N GLN A 77 11.83 -8.08 1.90
CA GLN A 77 12.28 -9.46 2.07
C GLN A 77 11.62 -10.43 1.08
N ARG A 78 10.33 -10.24 0.78
CA ARG A 78 9.58 -11.15 -0.10
C ARG A 78 9.65 -10.76 -1.57
N HIS A 79 9.76 -9.46 -1.84
CA HIS A 79 9.57 -8.87 -3.16
C HIS A 79 10.57 -7.76 -3.47
N GLY A 80 11.81 -7.90 -3.02
CA GLY A 80 12.85 -6.84 -3.12
C GLY A 80 13.16 -6.33 -4.54
N SER A 81 12.68 -7.01 -5.57
CA SER A 81 12.77 -6.54 -6.97
C SER A 81 11.58 -5.69 -7.41
N ARG A 82 10.52 -5.59 -6.60
CA ARG A 82 9.30 -4.85 -6.93
C ARG A 82 9.28 -3.50 -6.21
N SER A 83 8.81 -2.47 -6.91
CA SER A 83 8.56 -1.16 -6.29
C SER A 83 7.44 -1.22 -5.26
N LEU A 84 7.53 -0.37 -4.25
CA LEU A 84 6.53 -0.20 -3.20
C LEU A 84 6.19 1.28 -3.06
N GLY A 85 4.91 1.60 -2.97
CA GLY A 85 4.43 2.93 -2.61
C GLY A 85 3.75 2.89 -1.24
N VAL A 86 4.03 3.88 -0.40
CA VAL A 86 3.36 4.08 0.89
C VAL A 86 2.58 5.39 0.83
N ILE A 87 1.28 5.34 1.11
CA ILE A 87 0.41 6.52 1.10
C ILE A 87 -0.12 6.75 2.51
N THR A 88 0.00 7.97 2.99
CA THR A 88 -0.51 8.40 4.30
C THR A 88 -1.50 9.54 4.14
N PHE A 89 -2.42 9.70 5.11
CA PHE A 89 -3.42 10.76 5.06
C PHE A 89 -2.85 12.17 5.32
N ASN A 90 -1.68 12.27 5.94
CA ASN A 90 -1.05 13.56 6.19
C ASN A 90 0.48 13.43 6.33
N LEU A 91 1.15 14.59 6.26
CA LEU A 91 2.61 14.68 6.33
C LEU A 91 3.19 14.19 7.67
N ARG A 92 2.50 14.42 8.79
CA ARG A 92 3.01 14.01 10.11
C ARG A 92 3.07 12.49 10.25
N GLN A 93 2.07 11.79 9.71
CA GLN A 93 2.09 10.33 9.65
C GLN A 93 3.19 9.83 8.69
N GLN A 94 3.41 10.51 7.57
CA GLN A 94 4.49 10.19 6.65
C GLN A 94 5.85 10.29 7.34
N LEU A 95 6.11 11.40 8.03
CA LEU A 95 7.35 11.60 8.78
C LEU A 95 7.54 10.54 9.86
N ALA A 96 6.49 10.20 10.61
CA ALA A 96 6.54 9.14 11.60
C ALA A 96 6.92 7.76 10.99
N VAL A 97 6.40 7.43 9.81
CA VAL A 97 6.79 6.21 9.09
C VAL A 97 8.25 6.27 8.63
N LEU A 98 8.71 7.43 8.14
CA LEU A 98 10.10 7.62 7.72
C LEU A 98 11.07 7.49 8.90
N ASP A 99 10.72 8.02 10.07
CA ASP A 99 11.51 7.90 11.30
C ASP A 99 11.66 6.42 11.70
N GLU A 100 10.56 5.66 11.71
CA GLU A 100 10.58 4.22 12.01
C GLU A 100 11.40 3.43 10.98
N LEU A 101 11.29 3.76 9.69
CA LEU A 101 12.11 3.15 8.64
C LEU A 101 13.60 3.47 8.83
N THR A 102 13.92 4.70 9.23
CA THR A 102 15.29 5.12 9.48
C THR A 102 15.91 4.32 10.63
N GLU A 103 15.16 4.10 11.71
CA GLU A 103 15.62 3.26 12.82
C GLU A 103 15.79 1.79 12.42
N LEU A 104 14.89 1.25 11.62
CA LEU A 104 15.02 -0.12 11.09
C LEU A 104 16.26 -0.26 10.20
N ARG A 105 16.55 0.71 9.32
CA ARG A 105 17.70 0.71 8.43
C ARG A 105 19.02 0.72 9.18
N LYS A 106 19.13 1.48 10.28
CA LYS A 106 20.35 1.49 11.13
C LYS A 106 20.75 0.09 11.61
N ASN A 107 19.77 -0.74 11.89
CA ASN A 107 19.96 -2.11 12.37
C ASN A 107 20.02 -3.17 11.26
N ARG A 108 19.76 -2.77 10.01
CA ARG A 108 19.65 -3.66 8.85
C ARG A 108 20.29 -3.05 7.60
N PRO A 109 21.63 -2.95 7.57
CA PRO A 109 22.35 -2.39 6.41
C PRO A 109 22.18 -3.21 5.12
N ASP A 110 21.76 -4.46 5.24
CA ASP A 110 21.41 -5.33 4.12
C ASP A 110 20.20 -4.83 3.28
N LEU A 111 19.41 -3.91 3.82
CA LEU A 111 18.25 -3.31 3.15
C LEU A 111 18.61 -2.07 2.31
N GLU A 112 19.78 -1.48 2.50
CA GLU A 112 20.17 -0.24 1.81
C GLU A 112 20.06 -0.31 0.29
N PRO A 113 20.37 -1.43 -0.39
CA PRO A 113 20.21 -1.52 -1.85
C PRO A 113 18.79 -1.30 -2.35
N PHE A 114 17.77 -1.53 -1.51
CA PHE A 114 16.38 -1.28 -1.87
C PHE A 114 16.05 0.23 -1.86
N PHE A 115 16.69 0.99 -0.97
CA PHE A 115 16.44 2.42 -0.78
C PHE A 115 17.34 3.32 -1.65
N CYS A 116 18.34 2.75 -2.35
CA CYS A 116 19.19 3.51 -3.25
C CYS A 116 18.44 3.89 -4.53
N GLU A 117 18.61 5.17 -4.96
CA GLU A 117 17.92 5.76 -6.12
C GLU A 117 18.22 5.07 -7.45
N ASP A 118 19.35 4.38 -7.59
CA ASP A 118 19.80 3.72 -8.83
C ASP A 118 18.88 2.58 -9.32
N ARG A 119 17.88 2.18 -8.54
CA ARG A 119 16.88 1.18 -8.93
C ARG A 119 15.51 1.76 -9.26
N GLY A 120 15.41 3.07 -9.47
CA GLY A 120 14.15 3.72 -9.87
C GLY A 120 13.14 3.89 -8.76
N GLY A 121 13.51 3.66 -7.51
CA GLY A 121 12.70 3.92 -6.33
C GLY A 121 12.83 5.37 -5.88
N ARG A 122 11.89 6.23 -6.26
CA ARG A 122 11.68 7.50 -5.55
C ARG A 122 10.71 7.23 -4.39
N PHE A 123 11.16 7.49 -3.20
CA PHE A 123 10.29 7.66 -2.03
C PHE A 123 9.94 9.13 -1.86
#